data_949ff22352fdc65ab8cc945a67ce3f31
#
_entry.id   949ff22352fdc65ab8cc945a67ce3f31
#
_cell.length_a   1.000
_cell.length_b   1.000
_cell.length_c   1.000
_cell.angle_alpha   90.00
_cell.angle_beta   90.00
_cell.angle_gamma   90.00
#
_symmetry.space_group_name_H-M   'P 1'
#
loop_
_entity.id
_entity.type
_entity.pdbx_description
1 polymer ?
#
loop_
_entity_poly.entity_id
_entity_poly.type
_entity_poly.pdbx_seq_one_letter_code
_entity_poly.pdbx_strand_id
1 'polypeptide(L)'
;MSTRRPVAVVVGATSKWQADGRNTKLAHGKTLDDRDVPVGIRWGVGGAVAQKFAKEGFHAVLTTRSAPNAKALDEAIRAQGGQSSIVELDLVSEASITKAFATIRAQVGEPEVLVYNAGYLEGLPSAGRPL
;
A
#
# COMPACT_ATOMS: atom_id res chain seq x y z
N MET A 1 -20.21 20.08 -12.86
CA MET A 1 -18.76 19.98 -12.61
C MET A 1 -18.48 18.74 -11.78
N SER A 2 -17.51 17.97 -12.21
CA SER A 2 -17.16 16.76 -11.49
C SER A 2 -16.37 17.11 -10.23
N THR A 3 -16.77 16.53 -9.09
CA THR A 3 -16.01 16.61 -7.84
C THR A 3 -15.12 15.39 -7.65
N ARG A 4 -15.06 14.53 -8.67
CA ARG A 4 -14.30 13.29 -8.60
C ARG A 4 -12.81 13.61 -8.54
N ARG A 5 -12.13 12.97 -7.60
CA ARG A 5 -10.70 13.11 -7.46
C ARG A 5 -9.97 12.26 -8.49
N PRO A 6 -8.81 12.71 -8.98
CA PRO A 6 -7.98 11.85 -9.79
C PRO A 6 -7.54 10.62 -8.99
N VAL A 7 -7.30 9.52 -9.68
CA VAL A 7 -7.03 8.23 -9.05
C VAL A 7 -5.56 7.88 -9.17
N ALA A 8 -4.92 7.60 -8.06
CA ALA A 8 -3.55 7.09 -8.01
C ALA A 8 -3.60 5.68 -7.43
N VAL A 9 -3.07 4.72 -8.18
CA VAL A 9 -2.99 3.33 -7.74
C VAL A 9 -1.57 3.05 -7.26
N VAL A 10 -1.44 2.61 -6.01
CA VAL A 10 -0.15 2.21 -5.46
C VAL A 10 -0.11 0.69 -5.39
N VAL A 11 0.65 0.08 -6.27
CA VAL A 11 0.84 -1.37 -6.28
C VAL A 11 1.90 -1.72 -5.25
N GLY A 12 1.49 -2.46 -4.23
CA GLY A 12 2.37 -2.72 -3.09
C GLY A 12 2.32 -1.60 -2.06
N ALA A 13 1.12 -1.19 -1.66
CA ALA A 13 0.94 -0.12 -0.69
C ALA A 13 1.39 -0.53 0.72
N THR A 14 1.39 -1.82 1.00
CA THR A 14 1.81 -2.33 2.31
C THR A 14 2.82 -3.45 2.12
N SER A 15 3.68 -3.61 3.09
CA SER A 15 4.55 -4.78 3.17
C SER A 15 4.05 -5.68 4.32
N LYS A 16 4.90 -6.09 5.20
CA LYS A 16 4.54 -7.01 6.27
C LYS A 16 4.10 -6.24 7.52
N TRP A 17 2.98 -5.55 7.41
CA TRP A 17 2.49 -4.71 8.50
C TRP A 17 1.71 -5.49 9.54
N GLN A 18 1.84 -5.07 10.77
CA GLN A 18 0.95 -5.45 11.85
C GLN A 18 -0.23 -4.46 11.89
N ALA A 19 -1.34 -4.92 12.45
CA ALA A 19 -2.51 -4.06 12.58
C ALA A 19 -2.25 -2.83 13.45
N ASP A 20 -1.27 -2.91 14.34
CA ASP A 20 -0.89 -1.78 15.21
C ASP A 20 0.11 -0.83 14.54
N GLY A 21 0.41 -1.02 13.28
CA GLY A 21 1.30 -0.15 12.53
C GLY A 21 2.78 -0.49 12.65
N ARG A 22 3.11 -1.60 13.29
CA ARG A 22 4.51 -2.01 13.42
C ARG A 22 4.93 -2.91 12.27
N ASN A 23 6.17 -2.75 11.84
CA ASN A 23 6.76 -3.71 10.93
C ASN A 23 7.04 -5.00 11.67
N THR A 24 6.63 -6.11 11.09
CA THR A 24 6.83 -7.41 11.72
C THR A 24 8.26 -7.88 11.61
N LYS A 25 8.98 -7.42 10.60
CA LYS A 25 10.30 -7.96 10.34
C LYS A 25 11.11 -6.99 9.49
N LEU A 26 12.32 -6.75 9.91
CA LEU A 26 13.29 -5.99 9.14
C LEU A 26 14.10 -6.90 8.24
N ALA A 27 14.84 -6.28 7.32
CA ALA A 27 15.76 -6.99 6.44
C ALA A 27 16.74 -7.88 7.19
N HIS A 28 17.03 -7.57 8.43
CA HIS A 28 17.96 -8.35 9.26
C HIS A 28 17.26 -9.41 10.11
N GLY A 29 15.98 -9.64 9.89
CA GLY A 29 15.24 -10.64 10.66
C GLY A 29 14.80 -10.18 12.04
N LYS A 30 15.02 -8.92 12.39
CA LYS A 30 14.61 -8.37 13.67
C LYS A 30 13.23 -7.76 13.57
N THR A 31 12.49 -7.80 14.68
CA THR A 31 11.23 -7.08 14.81
C THR A 31 11.52 -5.64 15.21
N LEU A 32 10.88 -4.71 14.55
CA LEU A 32 11.01 -3.30 14.84
C LEU A 32 9.72 -2.79 15.48
N ASP A 33 9.85 -2.10 16.60
CA ASP A 33 8.74 -1.36 17.20
C ASP A 33 8.85 0.09 16.74
N ASP A 34 7.96 0.49 15.85
CA ASP A 34 7.99 1.83 15.26
C ASP A 34 6.83 2.70 15.72
N ARG A 35 6.24 2.38 16.89
CA ARG A 35 5.10 3.15 17.42
C ARG A 35 5.44 4.62 17.66
N ASP A 36 6.68 4.92 17.98
CA ASP A 36 7.12 6.29 18.23
C ASP A 36 7.57 7.01 16.96
N VAL A 37 7.59 6.32 15.83
CA VAL A 37 7.94 6.93 14.55
C VAL A 37 6.72 7.69 14.02
N PRO A 38 6.89 8.88 13.44
CA PRO A 38 5.77 9.61 12.86
C PRO A 38 4.97 8.76 11.88
N VAL A 39 3.65 8.88 11.94
CA VAL A 39 2.74 8.06 11.13
C VAL A 39 3.12 8.12 9.65
N GLY A 40 3.50 9.29 9.14
CA GLY A 40 3.79 9.46 7.72
C GLY A 40 4.96 8.63 7.20
N ILE A 41 5.85 8.16 8.07
CA ILE A 41 7.04 7.42 7.63
C ILE A 41 7.11 5.98 8.14
N ARG A 42 6.22 5.59 9.03
CA ARG A 42 6.26 4.22 9.54
C ARG A 42 5.57 3.18 8.67
N TRP A 43 4.89 3.64 7.62
CA TRP A 43 4.12 2.77 6.75
C TRP A 43 4.92 2.14 5.62
N GLY A 44 6.21 2.45 5.52
CA GLY A 44 7.04 2.01 4.41
C GLY A 44 6.88 2.91 3.19
N VAL A 45 7.62 2.59 2.13
CA VAL A 45 7.64 3.42 0.92
C VAL A 45 6.26 3.50 0.27
N GLY A 46 5.61 2.36 0.06
CA GLY A 46 4.30 2.34 -0.57
C GLY A 46 3.26 3.12 0.21
N GLY A 47 3.25 2.95 1.53
CA GLY A 47 2.32 3.68 2.38
C GLY A 47 2.59 5.18 2.43
N ALA A 48 3.86 5.57 2.43
CA ALA A 48 4.24 6.99 2.39
C ALA A 48 3.81 7.63 1.07
N VAL A 49 4.02 6.93 -0.04
CA VAL A 49 3.61 7.41 -1.37
C VAL A 49 2.08 7.56 -1.42
N ALA A 50 1.35 6.58 -0.93
CA ALA A 50 -0.12 6.63 -0.91
C ALA A 50 -0.62 7.82 -0.10
N GLN A 51 -0.04 8.07 1.06
CA GLN A 51 -0.42 9.21 1.90
C GLN A 51 -0.13 10.53 1.20
N LYS A 52 0.99 10.64 0.51
CA LYS A 52 1.33 11.87 -0.21
C LYS A 52 0.34 12.14 -1.33
N PHE A 53 -0.02 11.14 -2.13
CA PHE A 53 -1.03 11.32 -3.17
C PHE A 53 -2.38 11.72 -2.59
N ALA A 54 -2.80 11.07 -1.51
CA ALA A 54 -4.06 11.41 -0.86
C ALA A 54 -4.05 12.85 -0.35
N LYS A 55 -2.94 13.28 0.23
CA LYS A 55 -2.78 14.65 0.72
C LYS A 55 -2.85 15.67 -0.41
N GLU A 56 -2.38 15.29 -1.59
CA GLU A 56 -2.40 16.17 -2.77
C GLU A 56 -3.72 16.10 -3.53
N GLY A 57 -4.72 15.46 -2.97
CA GLY A 57 -6.08 15.48 -3.54
C GLY A 57 -6.44 14.28 -4.40
N PHE A 58 -5.59 13.28 -4.50
CA PHE A 58 -5.90 12.06 -5.22
C PHE A 58 -6.72 11.10 -4.37
N HIS A 59 -7.53 10.29 -5.02
CA HIS A 59 -8.07 9.10 -4.38
C HIS A 59 -6.99 8.02 -4.48
N ALA A 60 -6.43 7.62 -3.35
CA ALA A 60 -5.35 6.64 -3.32
C ALA A 60 -5.92 5.22 -3.25
N VAL A 61 -5.60 4.40 -4.23
CA VAL A 61 -5.98 2.99 -4.22
C VAL A 61 -4.82 2.19 -3.65
N LEU A 62 -5.07 1.52 -2.53
CA LEU A 62 -4.08 0.76 -1.79
C LEU A 62 -4.20 -0.70 -2.19
N THR A 63 -3.26 -1.18 -3.00
CA THR A 63 -3.29 -2.60 -3.37
C THR A 63 -2.42 -3.41 -2.44
N THR A 64 -2.92 -4.57 -2.09
CA THR A 64 -2.28 -5.48 -1.15
C THR A 64 -2.77 -6.89 -1.42
N ARG A 65 -1.98 -7.89 -1.07
CA ARG A 65 -2.44 -9.29 -1.19
C ARG A 65 -3.51 -9.63 -0.17
N SER A 66 -3.58 -8.88 0.93
CA SER A 66 -4.55 -9.14 1.99
C SER A 66 -5.08 -7.82 2.51
N ALA A 67 -6.38 -7.60 2.34
CA ALA A 67 -7.02 -6.34 2.72
C ALA A 67 -6.76 -5.92 4.17
N PRO A 68 -6.76 -6.82 5.16
CA PRO A 68 -6.46 -6.41 6.53
C PRO A 68 -5.12 -5.73 6.70
N ASN A 69 -4.14 -6.02 5.85
CA ASN A 69 -2.82 -5.40 5.94
C ASN A 69 -2.85 -3.91 5.62
N ALA A 70 -3.82 -3.44 4.86
CA ALA A 70 -3.92 -2.04 4.47
C ALA A 70 -4.93 -1.25 5.31
N LYS A 71 -5.65 -1.93 6.20
CA LYS A 71 -6.73 -1.29 6.95
C LYS A 71 -6.25 -0.09 7.76
N ALA A 72 -5.17 -0.22 8.49
CA ALA A 72 -4.67 0.86 9.32
C ALA A 72 -4.19 2.05 8.48
N LEU A 73 -3.58 1.79 7.32
CA LEU A 73 -3.18 2.84 6.39
C LEU A 73 -4.39 3.57 5.82
N ASP A 74 -5.42 2.83 5.42
CA ASP A 74 -6.66 3.41 4.91
C ASP A 74 -7.30 4.31 5.95
N GLU A 75 -7.39 3.85 7.19
CA GLU A 75 -7.93 4.64 8.29
C GLU A 75 -7.11 5.90 8.55
N ALA A 76 -5.79 5.80 8.49
CA ALA A 76 -4.91 6.95 8.70
C ALA A 76 -5.11 8.01 7.62
N ILE A 77 -5.25 7.59 6.36
CA ILE A 77 -5.51 8.52 5.25
C ILE A 77 -6.85 9.22 5.46
N ARG A 78 -7.89 8.46 5.80
CA ARG A 78 -9.23 9.02 6.01
C ARG A 78 -9.28 9.95 7.21
N ALA A 79 -8.55 9.63 8.27
CA ALA A 79 -8.48 10.48 9.46
C ALA A 79 -7.87 11.85 9.16
N GLN A 80 -7.05 11.95 8.12
CA GLN A 80 -6.44 13.21 7.69
C GLN A 80 -7.25 13.92 6.62
N GLY A 81 -8.46 13.45 6.34
CA GLY A 81 -9.35 14.06 5.36
C GLY A 81 -9.11 13.59 3.93
N GLY A 82 -8.25 12.62 3.73
CA GLY A 82 -8.00 12.05 2.41
C GLY A 82 -9.03 11.00 2.02
N GLN A 83 -8.89 10.51 0.79
CA GLN A 83 -9.71 9.41 0.28
C GLN A 83 -8.81 8.26 -0.13
N SER A 84 -9.22 7.06 0.23
CA SER A 84 -8.50 5.85 -0.15
C SER A 84 -9.46 4.67 -0.25
N SER A 85 -9.04 3.64 -0.95
CA SER A 85 -9.76 2.38 -1.08
C SER A 85 -8.76 1.25 -1.08
N ILE A 86 -9.15 0.12 -0.53
CA ILE A 86 -8.32 -1.08 -0.51
C ILE A 86 -8.79 -2.01 -1.61
N VAL A 87 -7.86 -2.48 -2.42
CA VAL A 87 -8.16 -3.47 -3.47
C VAL A 87 -7.14 -4.60 -3.37
N GLU A 88 -7.64 -5.82 -3.22
CA GLU A 88 -6.75 -6.97 -3.17
C GLU A 88 -6.17 -7.27 -4.54
N LEU A 89 -4.87 -7.51 -4.56
CA LEU A 89 -4.12 -7.75 -5.78
C LEU A 89 -2.98 -8.72 -5.48
N ASP A 90 -3.00 -9.86 -6.16
CA ASP A 90 -1.92 -10.83 -6.12
C ASP A 90 -1.18 -10.78 -7.45
N LEU A 91 0.05 -10.29 -7.41
CA LEU A 91 0.84 -10.07 -8.63
C LEU A 91 1.30 -11.36 -9.31
N VAL A 92 1.21 -12.51 -8.63
CA VAL A 92 1.51 -13.80 -9.26
C VAL A 92 0.31 -14.37 -10.02
N SER A 93 -0.83 -13.72 -9.97
CA SER A 93 -2.06 -14.19 -10.63
C SER A 93 -2.54 -13.16 -11.64
N GLU A 94 -2.48 -13.49 -12.93
CA GLU A 94 -3.01 -12.62 -13.97
C GLU A 94 -4.50 -12.35 -13.78
N ALA A 95 -5.26 -13.37 -13.35
CA ALA A 95 -6.67 -13.20 -13.07
C ALA A 95 -6.92 -12.19 -11.95
N SER A 96 -6.09 -12.22 -10.91
CA SER A 96 -6.18 -11.26 -9.82
C SER A 96 -5.88 -9.84 -10.31
N ILE A 97 -4.87 -9.68 -11.14
CA ILE A 97 -4.50 -8.37 -11.70
C ILE A 97 -5.66 -7.81 -12.53
N THR A 98 -6.20 -8.62 -13.43
CA THR A 98 -7.32 -8.22 -14.27
C THR A 98 -8.54 -7.83 -13.43
N LYS A 99 -8.87 -8.64 -12.43
CA LYS A 99 -10.00 -8.37 -11.54
C LYS A 99 -9.80 -7.09 -10.75
N ALA A 100 -8.60 -6.89 -10.22
CA ALA A 100 -8.29 -5.71 -9.41
C ALA A 100 -8.47 -4.42 -10.21
N PHE A 101 -7.95 -4.37 -11.42
CA PHE A 101 -8.07 -3.16 -12.24
C PHE A 101 -9.49 -2.96 -12.75
N ALA A 102 -10.23 -4.02 -13.03
CA ALA A 102 -11.65 -3.89 -13.35
C ALA A 102 -12.44 -3.31 -12.16
N THR A 103 -12.14 -3.77 -10.96
CA THR A 103 -12.75 -3.25 -9.73
C THR A 103 -12.42 -1.77 -9.54
N ILE A 104 -11.16 -1.39 -9.73
CA ILE A 104 -10.73 0.00 -9.58
C ILE A 104 -11.50 0.90 -10.55
N ARG A 105 -11.58 0.51 -11.82
CA ARG A 105 -12.30 1.31 -12.81
C ARG A 105 -13.78 1.43 -12.51
N ALA A 106 -14.38 0.35 -12.03
CA ALA A 106 -15.82 0.34 -11.75
C ALA A 106 -16.17 1.11 -10.47
N GLN A 107 -15.37 0.99 -9.42
CA GLN A 107 -15.72 1.52 -8.11
C GLN A 107 -15.05 2.83 -7.76
N VAL A 108 -13.88 3.11 -8.32
CA VAL A 108 -13.11 4.31 -7.99
C VAL A 108 -13.02 5.24 -9.19
N GLY A 109 -12.47 4.77 -10.28
CA GLY A 109 -12.30 5.55 -11.48
C GLY A 109 -11.12 5.09 -12.30
N GLU A 110 -10.94 5.70 -13.46
CA GLU A 110 -9.80 5.40 -14.32
C GLU A 110 -8.52 5.87 -13.66
N PRO A 111 -7.52 4.99 -13.50
CA PRO A 111 -6.25 5.40 -12.91
C PRO A 111 -5.53 6.45 -13.76
N GLU A 112 -5.08 7.53 -13.13
CA GLU A 112 -4.26 8.54 -13.78
C GLU A 112 -2.79 8.38 -13.43
N VAL A 113 -2.49 7.80 -12.27
CA VAL A 113 -1.13 7.52 -11.81
C VAL A 113 -1.07 6.08 -11.35
N LEU A 114 -0.01 5.40 -11.78
CA LEU A 114 0.28 4.04 -11.33
C LEU A 114 1.69 4.04 -10.75
N VAL A 115 1.77 3.73 -9.46
CA VAL A 115 3.05 3.57 -8.76
C VAL A 115 3.28 2.10 -8.52
N TYR A 116 4.27 1.54 -9.16
CA TYR A 116 4.64 0.14 -8.95
C TYR A 116 5.75 0.08 -7.92
N ASN A 117 5.38 -0.27 -6.70
CA ASN A 117 6.31 -0.33 -5.56
C ASN A 117 6.56 -1.76 -5.08
N ALA A 118 5.67 -2.68 -5.42
CA ALA A 118 5.81 -4.06 -4.99
C ALA A 118 7.08 -4.69 -5.54
N GLY A 119 7.75 -5.49 -4.74
CA GLY A 119 8.91 -6.20 -5.16
C GLY A 119 8.97 -7.58 -4.53
N TYR A 120 9.57 -8.51 -5.22
CA TYR A 120 9.87 -9.83 -4.72
C TYR A 120 11.38 -9.96 -4.55
N LEU A 121 11.81 -10.16 -3.30
CA LEU A 121 13.23 -10.24 -2.97
C LEU A 121 13.61 -11.72 -2.89
N GLU A 122 14.21 -12.21 -3.95
CA GLU A 122 14.69 -13.59 -4.02
C GLU A 122 16.20 -13.58 -4.19
N GLY A 123 16.87 -14.49 -3.51
CA GLY A 123 18.29 -14.59 -3.58
C GLY A 123 19.07 -13.59 -2.75
N LEU A 124 18.38 -12.70 -2.04
CA LEU A 124 19.04 -11.81 -1.12
C LEU A 124 19.36 -12.52 0.18
N PRO A 125 20.50 -12.17 0.82
CA PRO A 125 20.81 -12.78 2.11
C PRO A 125 19.75 -12.38 3.13
N SER A 126 19.24 -13.37 3.84
CA SER A 126 18.51 -13.13 5.05
C SER A 126 19.40 -13.62 6.20
N ALA A 127 18.96 -13.41 7.44
CA ALA A 127 19.80 -13.77 8.58
C ALA A 127 20.38 -15.17 8.44
N GLY A 128 21.70 -15.26 8.32
CA GLY A 128 22.41 -16.52 8.23
C GLY A 128 22.38 -17.23 6.89
N ARG A 129 21.84 -16.59 5.83
CA ARG A 129 21.78 -17.20 4.51
C ARG A 129 22.57 -16.39 3.49
N PRO A 130 23.54 -17.00 2.81
CA PRO A 130 24.20 -16.34 1.69
C PRO A 130 23.29 -16.29 0.47
N LEU A 131 23.65 -15.43 -0.43
CA LEU A 131 23.00 -15.41 -1.75
C LEU A 131 23.27 -16.70 -2.52
#